data_9007a1e0501e6c32f91e617ba9a06ab2
#
_entry.id   9007a1e0501e6c32f91e617ba9a06ab2
#
_cell.length_a   1.000
_cell.length_b   1.000
_cell.length_c   1.000
_cell.angle_alpha   90.00
_cell.angle_beta   90.00
_cell.angle_gamma   90.00
#
_symmetry.space_group_name_H-M   'P 1'
#
loop_
_entity.id
_entity.type
_entity.pdbx_description
1 polymer ?
#
loop_
_entity_poly.entity_id
_entity_poly.type
_entity_poly.pdbx_seq_one_letter_code
_entity_poly.pdbx_strand_id
1 'polypeptide(L)'
;SLSIHNKIHALSLCHDLTGNSLLTSFYVEADLVPSVWAELNSRGRLLFVANHPERFADAVVVEIVGYSDEQGDSPFWDAVGRNFFDMSYTEAELLSGLKSRTFLAELMPHYPIYVPLLPDAAQEAMGQVHPRAQITFDILMREGFETDHYIDIFDGGPTLHARTSGIRSIAQSRVVPVHVSSNKEREPGKGGRQYLVSNGQLQDFRA
;
A
#
# COMPACT_ATOMS: atom_id res chain seq x y z
N SER A 1 46.29 5.61 4.24
CA SER A 1 45.02 5.18 4.87
C SER A 1 43.97 5.01 3.79
N LEU A 2 43.54 3.78 3.55
CA LEU A 2 42.42 3.49 2.67
C LEU A 2 41.14 3.93 3.41
N SER A 3 40.55 5.06 2.99
CA SER A 3 39.20 5.46 3.44
C SER A 3 38.17 4.66 2.66
N ILE A 4 37.96 3.40 3.06
CA ILE A 4 36.88 2.59 2.50
C ILE A 4 35.62 2.90 3.31
N HIS A 5 34.73 3.73 2.78
CA HIS A 5 33.37 3.89 3.28
C HIS A 5 32.48 2.93 2.51
N ASN A 6 32.17 1.78 3.09
CA ASN A 6 31.23 0.84 2.51
C ASN A 6 29.87 0.99 3.24
N LYS A 7 28.84 1.42 2.52
CA LYS A 7 27.48 1.47 3.03
C LYS A 7 26.81 0.14 2.72
N ILE A 8 26.60 -0.68 3.76
CA ILE A 8 25.99 -2.00 3.63
C ILE A 8 24.52 -1.87 4.06
N HIS A 9 23.61 -2.31 3.19
CA HIS A 9 22.20 -2.42 3.51
C HIS A 9 21.91 -3.74 4.22
N ALA A 10 21.05 -3.71 5.23
CA ALA A 10 20.60 -4.88 5.95
C ALA A 10 19.09 -4.78 6.21
N LEU A 11 18.41 -5.92 6.16
CA LEU A 11 17.01 -6.07 6.53
C LEU A 11 16.93 -6.49 8.00
N SER A 12 16.07 -5.85 8.75
CA SER A 12 15.76 -6.22 10.14
C SER A 12 14.24 -6.29 10.30
N LEU A 13 13.78 -7.35 10.95
CA LEU A 13 12.37 -7.40 11.37
C LEU A 13 12.11 -6.24 12.33
N CYS A 14 11.09 -5.45 12.05
CA CYS A 14 10.70 -4.32 12.87
C CYS A 14 9.21 -4.34 13.20
N HIS A 15 8.84 -3.56 14.23
CA HIS A 15 7.46 -3.38 14.68
C HIS A 15 7.05 -1.91 14.68
N ASP A 16 7.78 -1.06 13.96
CA ASP A 16 7.60 0.40 13.95
C ASP A 16 6.22 0.81 13.40
N LEU A 17 5.62 -0.04 12.58
CA LEU A 17 4.31 0.20 11.97
C LEU A 17 3.14 -0.33 12.82
N THR A 18 3.42 -0.92 13.98
CA THR A 18 2.38 -1.44 14.89
C THR A 18 1.50 -0.31 15.42
N GLY A 19 0.19 -0.55 15.43
CA GLY A 19 -0.79 0.44 15.92
C GLY A 19 -1.23 1.47 14.89
N ASN A 20 -0.66 1.46 13.69
CA ASN A 20 -1.12 2.30 12.59
C ASN A 20 -2.40 1.72 11.94
N SER A 21 -3.13 2.56 11.22
CA SER A 21 -4.26 2.10 10.41
C SER A 21 -3.75 1.46 9.12
N LEU A 22 -4.18 0.24 8.83
CA LEU A 22 -3.80 -0.49 7.63
C LEU A 22 -4.91 -0.40 6.57
N LEU A 23 -4.59 0.11 5.37
CA LEU A 23 -5.46 0.03 4.20
C LEU A 23 -5.10 -1.20 3.38
N THR A 24 -6.06 -2.10 3.23
CA THR A 24 -5.91 -3.37 2.49
C THR A 24 -6.97 -3.54 1.42
N SER A 25 -6.88 -4.64 0.67
CA SER A 25 -7.95 -5.16 -0.19
C SER A 25 -8.42 -4.18 -1.27
N PHE A 26 -7.48 -3.48 -1.90
CA PHE A 26 -7.81 -2.69 -3.09
C PHE A 26 -7.92 -3.61 -4.30
N TYR A 27 -9.07 -3.56 -4.96
CA TYR A 27 -9.31 -4.30 -6.19
C TYR A 27 -10.11 -3.45 -7.19
N VAL A 28 -9.71 -3.50 -8.44
CA VAL A 28 -10.43 -2.92 -9.59
C VAL A 28 -10.35 -3.93 -10.73
N GLU A 29 -11.47 -4.19 -11.39
CA GLU A 29 -11.52 -5.05 -12.58
C GLU A 29 -10.52 -4.57 -13.64
N ALA A 30 -9.87 -5.50 -14.34
CA ALA A 30 -8.77 -5.20 -15.25
C ALA A 30 -9.18 -4.29 -16.42
N ASP A 31 -10.41 -4.42 -16.92
CA ASP A 31 -10.98 -3.59 -17.98
C ASP A 31 -11.36 -2.16 -17.50
N LEU A 32 -11.43 -1.95 -16.18
CA LEU A 32 -11.61 -0.63 -15.57
C LEU A 32 -10.29 0.06 -15.19
N VAL A 33 -9.16 -0.55 -15.51
CA VAL A 33 -7.81 0.02 -15.25
C VAL A 33 -7.11 0.34 -16.59
N PRO A 34 -6.50 1.54 -16.77
CA PRO A 34 -6.58 2.73 -15.93
C PRO A 34 -7.87 3.52 -16.15
N SER A 35 -8.55 3.88 -15.09
CA SER A 35 -9.80 4.64 -15.22
C SER A 35 -10.10 5.50 -14.00
N VAL A 36 -11.09 6.38 -14.16
CA VAL A 36 -11.63 7.19 -13.06
C VAL A 36 -12.17 6.33 -11.90
N TRP A 37 -12.58 5.09 -12.16
CA TRP A 37 -13.11 4.18 -11.15
C TRP A 37 -12.04 3.71 -10.16
N ALA A 38 -10.81 3.47 -10.62
CA ALA A 38 -9.68 3.17 -9.75
C ALA A 38 -9.38 4.35 -8.80
N GLU A 39 -9.36 5.57 -9.35
CA GLU A 39 -9.19 6.79 -8.58
C GLU A 39 -10.32 6.99 -7.55
N LEU A 40 -11.58 6.80 -7.98
CA LEU A 40 -12.74 6.91 -7.11
C LEU A 40 -12.70 5.89 -5.97
N ASN A 41 -12.43 4.62 -6.27
CA ASN A 41 -12.35 3.56 -5.28
C ASN A 41 -11.23 3.82 -4.26
N SER A 42 -10.03 4.18 -4.74
CA SER A 42 -8.90 4.47 -3.85
C SER A 42 -9.15 5.69 -2.98
N ARG A 43 -9.55 6.82 -3.57
CA ARG A 43 -9.77 8.08 -2.84
C ARG A 43 -11.05 8.10 -2.02
N GLY A 44 -12.06 7.33 -2.42
CA GLY A 44 -13.28 7.15 -1.62
C GLY A 44 -12.98 6.63 -0.22
N ARG A 45 -12.04 5.69 -0.09
CA ARG A 45 -11.57 5.21 1.22
C ARG A 45 -10.93 6.32 2.06
N LEU A 46 -10.14 7.19 1.42
CA LEU A 46 -9.51 8.33 2.10
C LEU A 46 -10.55 9.38 2.53
N LEU A 47 -11.61 9.58 1.75
CA LEU A 47 -12.74 10.43 2.16
C LEU A 47 -13.48 9.84 3.36
N PHE A 48 -13.61 8.51 3.44
CA PHE A 48 -14.18 7.87 4.63
C PHE A 48 -13.33 8.15 5.86
N VAL A 49 -12.01 8.05 5.75
CA VAL A 49 -11.08 8.42 6.83
C VAL A 49 -11.24 9.89 7.22
N ALA A 50 -11.34 10.78 6.23
CA ALA A 50 -11.55 12.22 6.48
C ALA A 50 -12.85 12.53 7.24
N ASN A 51 -13.91 11.74 7.00
CA ASN A 51 -15.20 11.92 7.66
C ASN A 51 -15.23 11.35 9.09
N HIS A 52 -14.37 10.38 9.40
CA HIS A 52 -14.36 9.65 10.67
C HIS A 52 -12.95 9.54 11.27
N PRO A 53 -12.22 10.66 11.42
CA PRO A 53 -10.81 10.64 11.82
C PRO A 53 -10.57 9.99 13.18
N GLU A 54 -11.56 10.05 14.08
CA GLU A 54 -11.48 9.46 15.43
C GLU A 54 -11.39 7.92 15.44
N ARG A 55 -11.63 7.29 14.30
CA ARG A 55 -11.59 5.83 14.14
C ARG A 55 -10.25 5.31 13.61
N PHE A 56 -9.36 6.20 13.25
CA PHE A 56 -8.10 5.87 12.59
C PHE A 56 -6.91 6.39 13.39
N ALA A 57 -5.78 5.71 13.26
CA ALA A 57 -4.53 6.12 13.86
C ALA A 57 -3.96 7.38 13.19
N ASP A 58 -2.95 7.98 13.84
CA ASP A 58 -2.26 9.17 13.32
C ASP A 58 -1.49 8.91 12.02
N ALA A 59 -1.23 7.63 11.72
CA ALA A 59 -0.61 7.23 10.46
C ALA A 59 -1.38 6.08 9.80
N VAL A 60 -1.30 6.07 8.47
CA VAL A 60 -1.88 5.04 7.61
C VAL A 60 -0.75 4.32 6.90
N VAL A 61 -0.85 2.99 6.85
CA VAL A 61 0.10 2.09 6.21
C VAL A 61 -0.61 1.32 5.10
N VAL A 62 0.09 1.05 4.01
CA VAL A 62 -0.38 0.23 2.89
C VAL A 62 0.72 -0.70 2.43
N GLU A 63 0.49 -1.99 2.48
CA GLU A 63 1.36 -3.00 1.88
C GLU A 63 1.02 -3.10 0.39
N ILE A 64 2.01 -2.91 -0.47
CA ILE A 64 1.86 -3.03 -1.94
C ILE A 64 2.48 -4.34 -2.37
N VAL A 65 1.74 -5.10 -3.14
CA VAL A 65 2.20 -6.39 -3.67
C VAL A 65 3.52 -6.22 -4.41
N GLY A 66 4.52 -6.99 -4.02
CA GLY A 66 5.85 -6.99 -4.58
C GLY A 66 5.95 -7.84 -5.86
N TYR A 67 7.16 -7.90 -6.39
CA TYR A 67 7.42 -8.64 -7.63
C TYR A 67 7.27 -10.16 -7.41
N SER A 68 6.52 -10.78 -8.30
CA SER A 68 6.52 -12.22 -8.56
C SER A 68 6.54 -12.47 -10.06
N ASP A 69 7.07 -13.62 -10.47
CA ASP A 69 7.16 -13.99 -11.86
C ASP A 69 5.80 -14.51 -12.42
N GLU A 70 5.81 -14.96 -13.69
CA GLU A 70 4.61 -15.49 -14.35
C GLU A 70 4.10 -16.81 -13.74
N GLN A 71 4.96 -17.53 -13.04
CA GLN A 71 4.65 -18.74 -12.30
C GLN A 71 4.09 -18.45 -10.91
N GLY A 72 4.20 -17.20 -10.45
CA GLY A 72 3.80 -16.75 -9.12
C GLY A 72 4.88 -16.97 -8.05
N ASP A 73 6.13 -17.21 -8.45
CA ASP A 73 7.25 -17.34 -7.52
C ASP A 73 7.86 -15.97 -7.22
N SER A 74 8.19 -15.73 -5.94
CA SER A 74 8.85 -14.51 -5.50
C SER A 74 10.34 -14.77 -5.26
N PRO A 75 11.25 -14.13 -6.03
CA PRO A 75 12.70 -14.26 -5.81
C PRO A 75 13.12 -13.82 -4.40
N PHE A 76 12.43 -12.84 -3.83
CA PHE A 76 12.67 -12.38 -2.47
C PHE A 76 12.29 -13.46 -1.46
N TRP A 77 11.10 -14.05 -1.59
CA TRP A 77 10.67 -15.15 -0.71
C TRP A 77 11.61 -16.35 -0.79
N ASP A 78 12.01 -16.75 -1.99
CA ASP A 78 12.90 -17.89 -2.20
C ASP A 78 14.28 -17.69 -1.55
N ALA A 79 14.78 -16.46 -1.57
CA ALA A 79 16.07 -16.13 -0.97
C ALA A 79 16.01 -15.90 0.55
N VAL A 80 14.86 -15.49 1.08
CA VAL A 80 14.70 -15.13 2.50
C VAL A 80 13.70 -16.05 3.18
N GLY A 81 12.41 -15.93 2.89
CA GLY A 81 11.34 -16.61 3.62
C GLY A 81 11.43 -18.12 3.58
N ARG A 82 11.66 -18.71 2.42
CA ARG A 82 11.77 -20.16 2.24
C ARG A 82 12.80 -20.82 3.18
N ASN A 83 13.89 -20.13 3.47
CA ASN A 83 14.94 -20.66 4.37
C ASN A 83 14.48 -20.82 5.83
N PHE A 84 13.42 -20.12 6.23
CA PHE A 84 12.90 -20.17 7.61
C PHE A 84 11.59 -20.95 7.72
N PHE A 85 10.83 -21.03 6.62
CA PHE A 85 9.48 -21.61 6.65
C PHE A 85 9.35 -22.92 5.88
N ASP A 86 10.33 -23.29 5.06
CA ASP A 86 10.36 -24.51 4.21
C ASP A 86 9.04 -24.68 3.40
N MET A 87 8.53 -23.60 2.86
CA MET A 87 7.32 -23.58 2.03
C MET A 87 7.47 -22.61 0.87
N SER A 88 6.67 -22.80 -0.20
CA SER A 88 6.61 -21.90 -1.33
C SER A 88 5.98 -20.56 -0.96
N TYR A 89 6.20 -19.53 -1.79
CA TYR A 89 5.56 -18.23 -1.62
C TYR A 89 4.03 -18.33 -1.62
N THR A 90 3.46 -19.08 -2.57
CA THR A 90 2.01 -19.29 -2.68
C THR A 90 1.41 -19.96 -1.44
N GLU A 91 2.12 -20.96 -0.86
CA GLU A 91 1.67 -21.61 0.39
C GLU A 91 1.73 -20.65 1.58
N ALA A 92 2.78 -19.83 1.65
CA ALA A 92 2.95 -18.85 2.72
C ALA A 92 1.88 -17.75 2.65
N GLU A 93 1.57 -17.27 1.44
CA GLU A 93 0.53 -16.27 1.20
C GLU A 93 -0.86 -16.83 1.61
N LEU A 94 -1.19 -18.05 1.19
CA LEU A 94 -2.43 -18.71 1.57
C LEU A 94 -2.53 -18.89 3.10
N LEU A 95 -1.45 -19.33 3.73
CA LEU A 95 -1.40 -19.53 5.18
C LEU A 95 -1.58 -18.20 5.94
N SER A 96 -1.00 -17.12 5.45
CA SER A 96 -1.15 -15.77 6.04
C SER A 96 -2.57 -15.25 5.96
N GLY A 97 -3.30 -15.61 4.91
CA GLY A 97 -4.73 -15.28 4.75
C GLY A 97 -5.65 -16.08 5.69
N LEU A 98 -5.22 -17.27 6.09
CA LEU A 98 -6.01 -18.17 6.94
C LEU A 98 -5.68 -18.07 8.44
N LYS A 99 -4.48 -17.63 8.79
CA LYS A 99 -3.98 -17.55 10.17
C LYS A 99 -3.48 -16.15 10.50
N SER A 100 -3.33 -15.87 11.80
CA SER A 100 -2.64 -14.67 12.25
C SER A 100 -1.19 -14.67 11.75
N ARG A 101 -0.71 -13.53 11.25
CA ARG A 101 0.70 -13.33 10.83
C ARG A 101 1.72 -13.42 11.98
N THR A 102 1.27 -13.65 13.21
CA THR A 102 2.11 -13.75 14.40
C THR A 102 3.19 -14.83 14.26
N PHE A 103 2.88 -15.95 13.58
CA PHE A 103 3.85 -17.03 13.35
C PHE A 103 5.07 -16.58 12.52
N LEU A 104 4.90 -15.60 11.63
CA LEU A 104 6.01 -15.04 10.85
C LEU A 104 7.01 -14.33 11.76
N ALA A 105 6.50 -13.49 12.66
CA ALA A 105 7.34 -12.77 13.61
C ALA A 105 8.07 -13.71 14.57
N GLU A 106 7.48 -14.86 14.88
CA GLU A 106 8.09 -15.88 15.77
C GLU A 106 9.19 -16.70 15.09
N LEU A 107 9.06 -16.96 13.78
CA LEU A 107 9.98 -17.80 13.02
C LEU A 107 11.06 -17.03 12.27
N MET A 108 10.82 -15.76 11.97
CA MET A 108 11.83 -14.92 11.31
C MET A 108 13.01 -14.60 12.22
N PRO A 109 14.21 -14.50 11.66
CA PRO A 109 15.41 -14.22 12.45
C PRO A 109 15.34 -12.82 13.06
N HIS A 110 15.73 -12.73 14.33
CA HIS A 110 15.88 -11.44 15.01
C HIS A 110 17.20 -10.72 14.64
N TYR A 111 18.08 -11.37 13.89
CA TYR A 111 19.35 -10.80 13.43
C TYR A 111 19.18 -10.20 12.03
N PRO A 112 19.91 -9.11 11.72
CA PRO A 112 19.86 -8.51 10.41
C PRO A 112 20.31 -9.46 9.29
N ILE A 113 19.62 -9.43 8.16
CA ILE A 113 20.01 -10.11 6.93
C ILE A 113 20.74 -9.10 6.05
N TYR A 114 22.01 -9.34 5.75
CA TYR A 114 22.79 -8.44 4.92
C TYR A 114 22.40 -8.58 3.45
N VAL A 115 21.88 -7.50 2.87
CA VAL A 115 21.38 -7.46 1.49
C VAL A 115 22.43 -7.93 0.47
N PRO A 116 23.72 -7.52 0.54
CA PRO A 116 24.73 -8.00 -0.42
C PRO A 116 25.01 -9.49 -0.42
N LEU A 117 24.50 -10.25 0.56
CA LEU A 117 24.60 -11.71 0.61
C LEU A 117 23.44 -12.43 -0.07
N LEU A 118 22.39 -11.70 -0.43
CA LEU A 118 21.24 -12.26 -1.15
C LEU A 118 21.59 -12.43 -2.63
N PRO A 119 20.97 -13.37 -3.35
CA PRO A 119 21.05 -13.46 -4.80
C PRO A 119 20.62 -12.16 -5.48
N ASP A 120 21.23 -11.83 -6.64
CA ASP A 120 20.96 -10.61 -7.38
C ASP A 120 19.44 -10.43 -7.67
N ALA A 121 18.76 -11.51 -8.09
CA ALA A 121 17.32 -11.47 -8.34
C ALA A 121 16.49 -11.06 -7.12
N ALA A 122 16.89 -11.48 -5.92
CA ALA A 122 16.21 -11.09 -4.69
C ALA A 122 16.50 -9.62 -4.33
N GLN A 123 17.74 -9.17 -4.53
CA GLN A 123 18.10 -7.76 -4.34
C GLN A 123 17.34 -6.85 -5.31
N GLU A 124 17.18 -7.26 -6.55
CA GLU A 124 16.41 -6.52 -7.57
C GLU A 124 14.91 -6.49 -7.28
N ALA A 125 14.36 -7.56 -6.69
CA ALA A 125 12.94 -7.63 -6.36
C ALA A 125 12.55 -6.73 -5.17
N MET A 126 13.49 -6.38 -4.30
CA MET A 126 13.19 -5.56 -3.12
C MET A 126 12.69 -4.17 -3.50
N GLY A 127 11.53 -3.81 -2.96
CA GLY A 127 10.87 -2.54 -3.22
C GLY A 127 10.24 -2.43 -4.62
N GLN A 128 10.26 -3.48 -5.42
CA GLN A 128 9.58 -3.50 -6.71
C GLN A 128 8.08 -3.73 -6.55
N VAL A 129 7.31 -2.98 -7.29
CA VAL A 129 5.85 -3.08 -7.33
C VAL A 129 5.44 -4.10 -8.38
N HIS A 130 4.57 -5.05 -8.02
CA HIS A 130 3.97 -5.94 -9.02
C HIS A 130 3.18 -5.13 -10.07
N PRO A 131 3.24 -5.44 -11.36
CA PRO A 131 2.54 -4.68 -12.42
C PRO A 131 1.05 -4.46 -12.16
N ARG A 132 0.37 -5.43 -11.56
CA ARG A 132 -1.06 -5.32 -11.18
C ARG A 132 -1.34 -4.31 -10.07
N ALA A 133 -0.33 -3.98 -9.25
CA ALA A 133 -0.46 -3.04 -8.13
C ALA A 133 0.02 -1.63 -8.50
N GLN A 134 0.59 -1.43 -9.68
CA GLN A 134 1.22 -0.16 -10.09
C GLN A 134 0.25 1.02 -9.98
N ILE A 135 -1.00 0.85 -10.40
CA ILE A 135 -1.99 1.94 -10.33
C ILE A 135 -2.30 2.34 -8.88
N THR A 136 -2.37 1.37 -7.98
CA THR A 136 -2.56 1.62 -6.55
C THR A 136 -1.41 2.42 -5.98
N PHE A 137 -0.19 1.98 -6.27
CA PHE A 137 1.04 2.65 -5.88
C PHE A 137 1.05 4.10 -6.36
N ASP A 138 0.82 4.33 -7.65
CA ASP A 138 0.84 5.66 -8.26
C ASP A 138 -0.22 6.61 -7.66
N ILE A 139 -1.41 6.10 -7.35
CA ILE A 139 -2.46 6.89 -6.71
C ILE A 139 -2.02 7.30 -5.30
N LEU A 140 -1.49 6.37 -4.51
CA LEU A 140 -1.08 6.63 -3.14
C LEU A 140 0.13 7.57 -3.06
N MET A 141 1.10 7.43 -3.97
CA MET A 141 2.21 8.37 -4.06
C MET A 141 1.73 9.80 -4.35
N ARG A 142 0.72 9.96 -5.22
CA ARG A 142 0.09 11.27 -5.47
C ARG A 142 -0.73 11.79 -4.28
N GLU A 143 -1.13 10.93 -3.38
CA GLU A 143 -1.78 11.30 -2.11
C GLU A 143 -0.79 11.70 -1.01
N GLY A 144 0.51 11.54 -1.23
CA GLY A 144 1.58 11.93 -0.30
C GLY A 144 2.07 10.81 0.61
N PHE A 145 1.87 9.55 0.21
CA PHE A 145 2.52 8.41 0.87
C PHE A 145 4.00 8.36 0.50
N GLU A 146 4.80 7.79 1.41
CA GLU A 146 6.24 7.59 1.29
C GLU A 146 6.57 6.10 1.39
N THR A 147 7.70 5.65 0.79
CA THR A 147 8.01 4.21 0.66
C THR A 147 9.48 3.84 0.93
N ASP A 148 10.29 4.68 1.55
CA ASP A 148 11.74 4.52 1.50
C ASP A 148 12.35 3.54 2.53
N HIS A 149 11.58 3.00 3.47
CA HIS A 149 12.17 2.35 4.65
C HIS A 149 11.68 0.93 4.95
N TYR A 150 10.55 0.53 4.41
CA TYR A 150 9.91 -0.73 4.77
C TYR A 150 9.54 -1.52 3.53
N ILE A 151 9.78 -2.83 3.61
CA ILE A 151 9.35 -3.80 2.60
C ILE A 151 8.55 -4.90 3.27
N ASP A 152 7.64 -5.51 2.51
CA ASP A 152 6.87 -6.66 2.98
C ASP A 152 7.77 -7.89 3.16
N ILE A 153 7.48 -8.65 4.20
CA ILE A 153 8.27 -9.83 4.58
C ILE A 153 8.13 -11.00 3.61
N PHE A 154 7.03 -11.05 2.83
CA PHE A 154 6.75 -12.14 1.90
C PHE A 154 7.39 -11.93 0.54
N ASP A 155 7.10 -10.82 -0.11
CA ASP A 155 7.47 -10.59 -1.49
C ASP A 155 8.47 -9.44 -1.68
N GLY A 156 8.88 -8.81 -0.57
CA GLY A 156 9.78 -7.66 -0.62
C GLY A 156 9.14 -6.42 -1.23
N GLY A 157 7.82 -6.41 -1.43
CA GLY A 157 7.09 -5.27 -1.96
C GLY A 157 7.18 -4.04 -1.05
N PRO A 158 7.02 -2.82 -1.60
CA PRO A 158 7.15 -1.61 -0.80
C PRO A 158 5.97 -1.45 0.15
N THR A 159 6.27 -1.11 1.40
CA THR A 159 5.27 -0.68 2.36
C THR A 159 5.21 0.84 2.38
N LEU A 160 4.07 1.37 1.99
CA LEU A 160 3.80 2.80 1.99
C LEU A 160 3.29 3.25 3.35
N HIS A 161 3.66 4.45 3.76
CA HIS A 161 3.13 5.06 4.97
C HIS A 161 2.91 6.56 4.77
N ALA A 162 1.94 7.11 5.50
CA ALA A 162 1.68 8.55 5.51
C ALA A 162 1.07 8.96 6.85
N ARG A 163 1.35 10.18 7.29
CA ARG A 163 0.59 10.80 8.37
C ARG A 163 -0.84 11.04 7.90
N THR A 164 -1.83 10.55 8.64
CA THR A 164 -3.26 10.64 8.26
C THR A 164 -3.67 12.07 7.89
N SER A 165 -3.27 13.05 8.70
CA SER A 165 -3.57 14.46 8.44
C SER A 165 -2.82 15.07 7.24
N GLY A 166 -1.74 14.41 6.76
CA GLY A 166 -0.93 14.84 5.62
C GLY A 166 -1.40 14.26 4.29
N ILE A 167 -2.26 13.24 4.30
CA ILE A 167 -2.79 12.63 3.09
C ILE A 167 -3.62 13.67 2.34
N ARG A 168 -3.31 13.89 1.07
CA ARG A 168 -3.86 15.00 0.27
C ARG A 168 -5.39 15.04 0.27
N SER A 169 -6.05 13.90 -0.01
CA SER A 169 -7.51 13.81 -0.03
C SER A 169 -8.13 14.09 1.34
N ILE A 170 -7.43 13.80 2.43
CA ILE A 170 -7.88 14.12 3.80
C ILE A 170 -7.62 15.59 4.10
N ALA A 171 -6.39 16.06 3.92
CA ALA A 171 -5.97 17.42 4.24
C ALA A 171 -6.74 18.51 3.47
N GLN A 172 -7.18 18.21 2.24
CA GLN A 172 -7.91 19.14 1.38
C GLN A 172 -9.43 18.94 1.42
N SER A 173 -9.93 17.94 2.15
CA SER A 173 -11.36 17.73 2.32
C SER A 173 -12.00 18.80 3.20
N ARG A 174 -13.23 19.13 2.89
CA ARG A 174 -14.06 20.04 3.69
C ARG A 174 -15.52 19.70 3.54
N VAL A 175 -16.28 19.89 4.60
CA VAL A 175 -17.73 19.78 4.56
C VAL A 175 -18.30 21.03 3.92
N VAL A 176 -19.14 20.87 2.89
CA VAL A 176 -19.79 21.95 2.18
C VAL A 176 -21.27 21.63 1.96
N PRO A 177 -22.17 22.61 1.99
CA PRO A 177 -23.54 22.41 1.56
C PRO A 177 -23.57 22.18 0.03
N VAL A 178 -24.30 21.15 -0.38
CA VAL A 178 -24.46 20.81 -1.81
C VAL A 178 -25.91 21.12 -2.23
N HIS A 179 -26.06 21.89 -3.30
CA HIS A 179 -27.34 22.18 -3.90
C HIS A 179 -27.40 21.57 -5.29
N VAL A 180 -28.43 20.76 -5.55
CA VAL A 180 -28.69 20.21 -6.88
C VAL A 180 -29.37 21.32 -7.72
N SER A 181 -28.68 21.78 -8.77
CA SER A 181 -29.28 22.71 -9.72
C SER A 181 -30.19 21.97 -10.70
N SER A 182 -31.42 22.44 -10.86
CA SER A 182 -32.37 21.94 -11.86
C SER A 182 -32.09 22.45 -13.27
N ASN A 183 -31.07 23.28 -13.47
CA ASN A 183 -30.75 23.88 -14.79
C ASN A 183 -30.20 22.79 -15.71
N LYS A 184 -31.03 22.29 -16.61
CA LYS A 184 -30.72 21.24 -17.61
C LYS A 184 -29.76 21.72 -18.72
N GLU A 185 -29.35 23.00 -18.74
CA GLU A 185 -28.60 23.61 -19.84
C GLU A 185 -27.06 23.54 -19.69
N ARG A 186 -26.52 22.92 -18.62
CA ARG A 186 -25.08 22.70 -18.54
C ARG A 186 -24.73 21.32 -19.11
N GLU A 187 -24.24 21.33 -20.35
CA GLU A 187 -23.60 20.11 -20.90
C GLU A 187 -22.50 19.61 -19.98
N PRO A 188 -22.49 18.32 -19.67
CA PRO A 188 -21.39 17.73 -18.89
C PRO A 188 -20.04 18.01 -19.57
N GLY A 189 -19.13 18.67 -18.86
CA GLY A 189 -17.77 18.91 -19.35
C GLY A 189 -17.42 20.33 -19.80
N LYS A 190 -18.36 21.26 -19.89
CA LYS A 190 -18.03 22.67 -20.21
C LYS A 190 -17.94 23.53 -18.93
N GLY A 191 -16.70 23.78 -18.48
CA GLY A 191 -16.37 24.91 -17.59
C GLY A 191 -16.52 24.66 -16.09
N GLY A 192 -16.73 23.42 -15.62
CA GLY A 192 -16.77 23.07 -14.20
C GLY A 192 -15.51 22.34 -13.70
N ARG A 193 -15.14 22.54 -12.44
CA ARG A 193 -14.16 21.68 -11.76
C ARG A 193 -14.85 20.40 -11.31
N GLN A 194 -14.17 19.27 -11.48
CA GLN A 194 -14.63 18.00 -10.95
C GLN A 194 -14.16 17.85 -9.50
N TYR A 195 -15.03 17.35 -8.66
CA TYR A 195 -14.75 17.06 -7.26
C TYR A 195 -15.19 15.64 -6.92
N LEU A 196 -14.42 14.98 -6.08
CA LEU A 196 -14.86 13.78 -5.40
C LEU A 196 -15.66 14.21 -4.17
N VAL A 197 -16.87 13.71 -4.03
CA VAL A 197 -17.76 14.02 -2.92
C VAL A 197 -18.21 12.75 -2.22
N SER A 198 -18.47 12.84 -0.92
CA SER A 198 -19.05 11.74 -0.15
C SER A 198 -20.12 12.23 0.82
N ASN A 199 -20.97 11.31 1.24
CA ASN A 199 -22.02 11.57 2.23
C ASN A 199 -21.43 11.45 3.62
N GLY A 200 -20.92 11.84 4.41
CA GLY A 200 -20.35 11.67 5.76
C GLY A 200 -21.00 10.56 6.63
N GLN A 201 -21.69 9.57 6.04
CA GLN A 201 -22.34 8.51 6.80
C GLN A 201 -21.39 7.34 7.08
N LEU A 202 -21.50 6.74 8.28
CA LEU A 202 -20.64 5.63 8.69
C LEU A 202 -21.09 4.29 8.07
N GLN A 203 -22.39 3.99 8.08
CA GLN A 203 -22.92 2.70 7.61
C GLN A 203 -23.33 2.72 6.14
N ASP A 204 -23.83 3.84 5.64
CA ASP A 204 -24.22 4.04 4.25
C ASP A 204 -23.28 5.01 3.54
N PHE A 205 -21.98 4.86 3.76
CA PHE A 205 -20.99 5.70 3.09
C PHE A 205 -21.07 5.52 1.57
N ARG A 206 -21.08 6.65 0.87
CA ARG A 206 -21.03 6.72 -0.60
C ARG A 206 -20.11 7.85 -1.03
N ALA A 207 -19.29 7.57 -2.04
CA ALA A 207 -18.42 8.52 -2.69
C ALA A 207 -18.66 8.51 -4.22
#